data_0acdc14021303e13c2caba472a08fef4
#
_entry.id   0acdc14021303e13c2caba472a08fef4
#
_cell.length_a   1.000
_cell.length_b   1.000
_cell.length_c   1.000
_cell.angle_alpha   90.00
_cell.angle_beta   90.00
_cell.angle_gamma   90.00
#
_symmetry.space_group_name_H-M   'P 1'
#
loop_
_entity.id
_entity.type
_entity.pdbx_description
1 polymer ?
#
loop_
_entity_poly.entity_id
_entity_poly.type
_entity_poly.pdbx_seq_one_letter_code
_entity_poly.pdbx_strand_id
1 'polypeptide(L)'
;RRQRQMCIRDRGMKASWESIVNFKNLEASERTHTISDNAQWFEDNSPVDSRFKKDKVKGVSAKVITAAMLAGDCYPSTPIGINLPNSNWIRHIHGSKSVTIENITEAYEKAAQGNGFNDEFVWSDTERNLMNNYLFQADNLHTDLHECLGHGSGKLLPGVDPDALKAYSSTLEEARADLFALYYMADPKILELGLLPSEDAYKAAYYKYMMNGLMTQLTRIEPGKNIEESHMRNRQLIARWAYEHGKADNVVEFAKRDGKTYVVINDYEKLRSLFGKLLAEVQRIKSEGDYESGKNLVEEYGVIVDQDLHNEVLARYENLHIAPYKGFVNPVYTPITDENGNITDIQISYNEGYAEQMLRYSKDYSPLPIYTSIPVVCK
;
A
#
# COMPACT_ATOMS: atom_id res chain seq x y z
N ARG A 1 16.26 -4.28 12.46
CA ARG A 1 15.90 -5.70 12.57
C ARG A 1 16.59 -6.44 11.44
N ARG A 2 17.31 -7.51 11.72
CA ARG A 2 18.04 -8.30 10.72
C ARG A 2 17.16 -9.46 10.28
N GLN A 3 16.78 -9.50 9.02
CA GLN A 3 16.09 -10.64 8.42
C GLN A 3 17.04 -11.33 7.46
N ARG A 4 17.24 -12.61 7.65
CA ARG A 4 18.01 -13.46 6.75
C ARG A 4 17.04 -14.37 6.02
N GLN A 5 16.97 -14.26 4.70
CA GLN A 5 16.33 -15.29 3.92
C GLN A 5 17.26 -16.49 3.89
N MET A 6 16.81 -17.57 4.47
CA MET A 6 17.51 -18.83 4.42
C MET A 6 17.37 -19.45 3.03
N CYS A 7 18.41 -20.17 2.64
CA CYS A 7 18.53 -20.91 1.38
C CYS A 7 17.18 -21.34 0.82
N ILE A 8 16.82 -20.81 -0.31
CA ILE A 8 15.65 -21.26 -1.03
C ILE A 8 16.09 -22.49 -1.82
N ARG A 9 15.86 -23.67 -1.21
CA ARG A 9 15.84 -24.96 -1.85
C ARG A 9 17.11 -25.38 -2.61
N ASP A 10 17.18 -26.63 -2.84
CA ASP A 10 17.89 -27.53 -3.71
C ASP A 10 18.55 -26.97 -4.99
N ARG A 11 18.48 -25.70 -5.29
CA ARG A 11 19.14 -25.07 -6.45
C ARG A 11 20.37 -24.24 -6.10
N GLY A 12 21.10 -24.64 -5.08
CA GLY A 12 22.37 -24.01 -4.75
C GLY A 12 22.20 -22.51 -4.47
N MET A 13 22.06 -22.23 -3.23
CA MET A 13 22.58 -21.06 -2.54
C MET A 13 22.37 -19.69 -3.20
N LYS A 14 21.14 -19.22 -3.23
CA LYS A 14 20.89 -17.79 -3.14
C LYS A 14 20.54 -17.48 -1.70
N ALA A 15 21.43 -16.83 -0.99
CA ALA A 15 21.16 -16.25 0.31
C ALA A 15 21.20 -14.74 0.14
N SER A 16 20.16 -14.06 0.57
CA SER A 16 20.13 -12.62 0.69
C SER A 16 19.95 -12.22 2.14
N TRP A 17 20.35 -11.02 2.48
CA TRP A 17 20.05 -10.44 3.78
C TRP A 17 19.56 -9.02 3.63
N GLU A 18 18.75 -8.60 4.55
CA GLU A 18 18.24 -7.25 4.63
C GLU A 18 18.32 -6.73 6.07
N SER A 19 18.50 -5.46 6.23
CA SER A 19 18.53 -4.81 7.53
C SER A 19 17.86 -3.45 7.46
N ILE A 20 16.95 -3.22 8.42
CA ILE A 20 16.31 -1.92 8.62
C ILE A 20 16.61 -1.50 10.06
N VAL A 21 17.41 -0.45 10.22
CA VAL A 21 17.55 0.26 11.49
C VAL A 21 16.47 1.32 11.52
N ASN A 22 15.66 1.32 12.57
CA ASN A 22 14.51 2.20 12.66
C ASN A 22 14.22 2.60 14.11
N PHE A 23 13.46 3.67 14.25
CA PHE A 23 12.83 4.06 15.51
C PHE A 23 11.33 4.25 15.31
N LYS A 24 10.58 4.11 16.39
CA LYS A 24 9.13 4.23 16.36
C LYS A 24 8.74 5.69 16.14
N ASN A 25 7.88 5.94 15.16
CA ASN A 25 7.17 7.20 15.04
C ASN A 25 6.03 7.20 16.06
N LEU A 26 6.15 8.01 17.12
CA LEU A 26 5.19 7.99 18.23
C LEU A 26 3.84 8.56 17.81
N GLU A 27 3.82 9.67 17.08
CA GLU A 27 2.61 10.33 16.62
C GLU A 27 1.80 9.43 15.67
N ALA A 28 2.44 8.94 14.63
CA ALA A 28 1.79 8.03 13.68
C ALA A 28 1.38 6.69 14.32
N SER A 29 2.12 6.22 15.33
CA SER A 29 1.74 5.03 16.09
C SER A 29 0.54 5.27 17.00
N GLU A 30 0.29 6.49 17.46
CA GLU A 30 -0.90 6.84 18.22
C GLU A 30 -2.14 6.83 17.32
N ARG A 31 -2.02 7.29 16.08
CA ARG A 31 -3.07 7.15 15.05
C ARG A 31 -3.49 5.70 14.87
N THR A 32 -2.54 4.78 14.67
CA THR A 32 -2.84 3.34 14.54
C THR A 32 -3.40 2.72 15.82
N HIS A 33 -3.04 3.25 16.96
CA HIS A 33 -3.60 2.84 18.26
C HIS A 33 -5.07 3.26 18.36
N THR A 34 -5.41 4.48 18.01
CA THR A 34 -6.78 4.99 17.98
C THR A 34 -7.67 4.14 17.07
N ILE A 35 -7.17 3.77 15.88
CA ILE A 35 -7.86 2.87 14.96
C ILE A 35 -8.10 1.49 15.61
N SER A 36 -7.06 0.92 16.19
CA SER A 36 -7.09 -0.40 16.81
C SER A 36 -8.06 -0.48 17.99
N ASP A 37 -8.10 0.55 18.83
CA ASP A 37 -8.99 0.64 20.00
C ASP A 37 -10.47 0.73 19.60
N ASN A 38 -10.75 1.22 18.39
CA ASN A 38 -12.09 1.29 17.81
C ASN A 38 -12.42 0.11 16.86
N ALA A 39 -11.57 -0.91 16.78
CA ALA A 39 -11.71 -1.99 15.80
C ALA A 39 -13.07 -2.71 15.88
N GLN A 40 -13.61 -2.92 17.09
CA GLN A 40 -14.93 -3.53 17.26
C GLN A 40 -16.03 -2.65 16.70
N TRP A 41 -15.97 -1.33 16.90
CA TRP A 41 -16.95 -0.40 16.36
C TRP A 41 -16.98 -0.47 14.82
N PHE A 42 -15.82 -0.49 14.19
CA PHE A 42 -15.73 -0.59 12.73
C PHE A 42 -16.26 -1.93 12.21
N GLU A 43 -15.99 -3.03 12.89
CA GLU A 43 -16.54 -4.35 12.52
C GLU A 43 -18.07 -4.35 12.61
N ASP A 44 -18.62 -3.88 13.73
CA ASP A 44 -20.05 -3.91 14.01
C ASP A 44 -20.84 -3.00 13.04
N ASN A 45 -20.28 -1.88 12.60
CA ASN A 45 -20.90 -0.91 11.70
C ASN A 45 -20.58 -1.14 10.22
N SER A 46 -19.82 -2.18 9.88
CA SER A 46 -19.51 -2.48 8.48
C SER A 46 -20.77 -2.87 7.67
N PRO A 47 -20.80 -2.61 6.35
CA PRO A 47 -21.94 -2.95 5.50
C PRO A 47 -22.05 -4.45 5.22
N VAL A 48 -21.25 -5.25 5.88
CA VAL A 48 -21.16 -6.70 5.74
C VAL A 48 -22.30 -7.38 6.51
N ASP A 49 -22.81 -8.50 6.00
CA ASP A 49 -23.82 -9.32 6.68
C ASP A 49 -23.29 -9.76 8.06
N SER A 50 -24.15 -9.68 9.08
CA SER A 50 -23.83 -10.02 10.47
C SER A 50 -23.25 -11.43 10.65
N ARG A 51 -23.64 -12.39 9.81
CA ARG A 51 -23.10 -13.77 9.83
C ARG A 51 -21.59 -13.81 9.59
N PHE A 52 -21.06 -12.84 8.86
CA PHE A 52 -19.66 -12.77 8.45
C PHE A 52 -18.81 -11.85 9.34
N LYS A 53 -19.43 -11.13 10.28
CA LYS A 53 -18.75 -10.28 11.25
C LYS A 53 -18.16 -11.10 12.38
N LYS A 54 -17.02 -10.64 12.90
CA LYS A 54 -16.41 -11.21 14.11
C LYS A 54 -17.16 -10.74 15.35
N ASP A 55 -17.49 -11.66 16.24
CA ASP A 55 -18.11 -11.35 17.53
C ASP A 55 -17.16 -10.53 18.43
N LYS A 56 -15.86 -10.74 18.26
CA LYS A 56 -14.80 -10.00 18.96
C LYS A 56 -13.62 -9.76 18.04
N VAL A 57 -13.35 -8.50 17.75
CA VAL A 57 -12.17 -8.08 16.99
C VAL A 57 -11.05 -7.78 17.97
N LYS A 58 -9.90 -8.40 17.74
CA LYS A 58 -8.67 -8.02 18.41
C LYS A 58 -7.95 -7.04 17.48
N GLY A 59 -7.95 -5.77 17.86
CA GLY A 59 -7.25 -4.74 17.09
C GLY A 59 -5.79 -5.13 16.87
N VAL A 60 -5.34 -4.94 15.63
CA VAL A 60 -3.93 -5.11 15.26
C VAL A 60 -3.29 -3.74 15.29
N SER A 61 -2.39 -3.49 16.23
CA SER A 61 -1.62 -2.25 16.20
C SER A 61 -0.48 -2.41 15.19
N ALA A 62 -0.62 -1.78 14.04
CA ALA A 62 0.52 -1.56 13.16
C ALA A 62 1.52 -0.61 13.86
N LYS A 63 2.81 -0.88 13.70
CA LYS A 63 3.84 0.03 14.20
C LYS A 63 4.31 0.90 13.04
N VAL A 64 4.09 2.18 13.15
CA VAL A 64 4.68 3.14 12.22
C VAL A 64 6.10 3.45 12.67
N ILE A 65 7.04 3.31 11.77
CA ILE A 65 8.46 3.53 12.03
C ILE A 65 9.05 4.53 11.04
N THR A 66 10.10 5.19 11.51
CA THR A 66 10.99 5.97 10.66
C THR A 66 12.25 5.14 10.41
N ALA A 67 12.52 4.82 9.16
CA ALA A 67 13.76 4.14 8.78
C ALA A 67 14.92 5.12 8.92
N ALA A 68 15.90 4.75 9.74
CA ALA A 68 17.14 5.51 9.91
C ALA A 68 18.24 5.02 8.96
N MET A 69 18.33 3.71 8.75
CA MET A 69 19.32 3.13 7.84
C MET A 69 18.80 1.83 7.23
N LEU A 70 19.04 1.67 5.95
CA LEU A 70 18.70 0.51 5.16
C LEU A 70 19.96 -0.17 4.65
N ALA A 71 19.97 -1.50 4.60
CA ALA A 71 21.08 -2.25 4.05
C ALA A 71 20.64 -3.60 3.48
N GLY A 72 21.48 -4.18 2.62
CA GLY A 72 21.20 -5.42 1.91
C GLY A 72 20.05 -5.23 0.90
N ASP A 73 19.17 -6.19 0.78
CA ASP A 73 18.08 -6.19 -0.21
C ASP A 73 17.05 -5.05 0.00
N CYS A 74 17.03 -4.43 1.18
CA CYS A 74 16.20 -3.25 1.45
C CYS A 74 16.77 -1.95 0.90
N TYR A 75 17.98 -1.95 0.32
CA TYR A 75 18.65 -0.74 -0.12
C TYR A 75 19.07 -0.84 -1.59
N PRO A 76 18.78 0.18 -2.41
CA PRO A 76 18.03 1.41 -2.13
C PRO A 76 16.52 1.27 -2.36
N SER A 77 16.04 0.11 -2.83
CA SER A 77 14.62 -0.16 -3.08
C SER A 77 14.01 -0.80 -1.85
N THR A 78 13.22 -0.02 -1.12
CA THR A 78 12.71 -0.41 0.19
C THR A 78 11.22 -0.67 0.15
N PRO A 79 10.73 -1.73 0.82
CA PRO A 79 9.31 -1.89 1.06
C PRO A 79 8.78 -0.73 1.93
N ILE A 80 7.59 -0.25 1.59
CA ILE A 80 6.88 0.78 2.39
C ILE A 80 6.15 0.17 3.60
N GLY A 81 5.98 -1.15 3.59
CA GLY A 81 5.38 -1.90 4.69
C GLY A 81 6.00 -3.30 4.82
N ILE A 82 5.97 -3.83 6.02
CA ILE A 82 6.48 -5.18 6.32
C ILE A 82 5.47 -5.88 7.21
N ASN A 83 4.96 -7.01 6.75
CA ASN A 83 4.09 -7.87 7.55
C ASN A 83 4.77 -9.23 7.78
N LEU A 84 5.06 -9.56 9.02
CA LEU A 84 5.79 -10.76 9.43
C LEU A 84 5.04 -11.53 10.53
N PRO A 85 5.21 -12.85 10.57
CA PRO A 85 5.94 -13.76 9.68
C PRO A 85 5.17 -14.08 8.40
N ASN A 86 5.86 -14.56 7.36
CA ASN A 86 5.24 -14.93 6.07
C ASN A 86 4.60 -16.34 6.08
N SER A 87 4.61 -17.02 7.22
CA SER A 87 4.06 -18.38 7.36
C SER A 87 2.72 -18.36 8.09
N ASN A 88 1.67 -18.88 7.45
CA ASN A 88 0.31 -18.88 7.99
C ASN A 88 0.19 -19.60 9.34
N TRP A 89 0.88 -20.73 9.53
CA TRP A 89 0.84 -21.47 10.79
C TRP A 89 1.50 -20.69 11.95
N ILE A 90 2.57 -19.93 11.66
CA ILE A 90 3.21 -19.08 12.66
C ILE A 90 2.31 -17.87 13.01
N ARG A 91 1.68 -17.28 11.98
CA ARG A 91 0.69 -16.20 12.20
C ARG A 91 -0.46 -16.65 13.08
N HIS A 92 -0.96 -17.87 12.85
CA HIS A 92 -2.06 -18.44 13.63
C HIS A 92 -1.69 -18.60 15.12
N ILE A 93 -0.48 -19.06 15.43
CA ILE A 93 -0.04 -19.33 16.81
C ILE A 93 0.46 -18.06 17.51
N HIS A 94 1.22 -17.21 16.81
CA HIS A 94 1.97 -16.10 17.39
C HIS A 94 1.49 -14.72 16.98
N GLY A 95 0.51 -14.64 16.07
CA GLY A 95 0.01 -13.40 15.48
C GLY A 95 0.97 -12.82 14.44
N SER A 96 0.51 -11.78 13.76
CA SER A 96 1.32 -10.99 12.83
C SER A 96 1.79 -9.70 13.46
N LYS A 97 2.87 -9.15 12.87
CA LYS A 97 3.36 -7.81 13.17
C LYS A 97 3.46 -7.04 11.88
N SER A 98 2.64 -6.03 11.75
CA SER A 98 2.72 -5.06 10.65
C SER A 98 3.58 -3.87 11.08
N VAL A 99 4.40 -3.43 10.16
CA VAL A 99 5.26 -2.26 10.31
C VAL A 99 5.13 -1.43 9.05
N THR A 100 4.71 -0.18 9.16
CA THR A 100 4.67 0.79 8.06
C THR A 100 5.88 1.72 8.16
N ILE A 101 6.52 2.01 7.04
CA ILE A 101 7.72 2.86 6.97
C ILE A 101 7.34 4.20 6.35
N GLU A 102 6.89 5.13 7.17
CA GLU A 102 6.26 6.37 6.74
C GLU A 102 7.21 7.32 6.01
N ASN A 103 8.44 7.48 6.48
CA ASN A 103 9.39 8.40 5.85
C ASN A 103 9.84 7.95 4.44
N ILE A 104 9.74 6.68 4.11
CA ILE A 104 9.98 6.19 2.75
C ILE A 104 8.84 6.63 1.82
N THR A 105 7.59 6.48 2.28
CA THR A 105 6.42 6.95 1.54
C THR A 105 6.49 8.46 1.32
N GLU A 106 6.79 9.22 2.38
CA GLU A 106 6.96 10.67 2.31
C GLU A 106 8.06 11.09 1.31
N ALA A 107 9.21 10.40 1.34
CA ALA A 107 10.29 10.68 0.41
C ALA A 107 9.90 10.42 -1.04
N TYR A 108 9.15 9.35 -1.32
CA TYR A 108 8.65 9.07 -2.65
C TYR A 108 7.61 10.09 -3.13
N GLU A 109 6.74 10.56 -2.25
CA GLU A 109 5.77 11.60 -2.59
C GLU A 109 6.44 12.94 -2.86
N LYS A 110 7.40 13.35 -2.03
CA LYS A 110 8.21 14.56 -2.26
C LYS A 110 8.97 14.50 -3.59
N ALA A 111 9.56 13.35 -3.91
CA ALA A 111 10.26 13.14 -5.18
C ALA A 111 9.34 13.14 -6.41
N ALA A 112 8.05 12.85 -6.21
CA ALA A 112 7.05 12.89 -7.27
C ALA A 112 6.47 14.30 -7.51
N GLN A 113 6.65 15.24 -6.57
CA GLN A 113 6.16 16.60 -6.72
C GLN A 113 6.87 17.30 -7.89
N GLY A 114 6.08 17.96 -8.74
CA GLY A 114 6.61 18.72 -9.88
C GLY A 114 7.17 17.91 -11.04
N ASN A 115 6.99 16.57 -11.04
CA ASN A 115 7.43 15.70 -12.13
C ASN A 115 6.48 15.69 -13.35
N GLY A 116 5.42 16.50 -13.32
CA GLY A 116 4.43 16.62 -14.40
C GLY A 116 3.34 15.53 -14.39
N PHE A 117 3.45 14.50 -13.56
CA PHE A 117 2.48 13.37 -13.57
C PHE A 117 1.05 13.82 -13.25
N ASN A 118 0.89 14.60 -12.18
CA ASN A 118 -0.43 15.09 -11.79
C ASN A 118 -0.98 16.10 -12.81
N ASP A 119 -0.12 16.92 -13.41
CA ASP A 119 -0.54 17.87 -14.46
C ASP A 119 -1.03 17.14 -15.73
N GLU A 120 -0.43 16.00 -16.03
CA GLU A 120 -0.79 15.18 -17.18
C GLU A 120 -2.05 14.35 -16.97
N PHE A 121 -2.24 13.74 -15.79
CA PHE A 121 -3.26 12.72 -15.58
C PHE A 121 -4.46 13.15 -14.74
N VAL A 122 -4.34 14.22 -13.94
CA VAL A 122 -5.44 14.71 -13.10
C VAL A 122 -6.38 15.61 -13.90
N TRP A 123 -7.69 15.38 -13.74
CA TRP A 123 -8.72 16.04 -14.52
C TRP A 123 -8.73 17.55 -14.38
N SER A 124 -8.73 18.09 -13.16
CA SER A 124 -8.86 19.55 -12.96
C SER A 124 -8.01 20.05 -11.79
N ASP A 125 -7.94 21.39 -11.68
CA ASP A 125 -7.28 22.06 -10.57
C ASP A 125 -7.94 21.74 -9.21
N THR A 126 -9.22 21.44 -9.21
CA THR A 126 -9.95 21.06 -7.98
C THR A 126 -9.37 19.76 -7.42
N GLU A 127 -9.23 18.72 -8.22
CA GLU A 127 -8.65 17.45 -7.80
C GLU A 127 -7.16 17.60 -7.47
N ARG A 128 -6.40 18.38 -8.25
CA ARG A 128 -4.99 18.66 -7.93
C ARG A 128 -4.85 19.33 -6.57
N ASN A 129 -5.70 20.31 -6.27
CA ASN A 129 -5.68 21.00 -4.98
C ASN A 129 -6.09 20.08 -3.83
N LEU A 130 -7.09 19.22 -4.02
CA LEU A 130 -7.45 18.20 -3.03
C LEU A 130 -6.27 17.26 -2.74
N MET A 131 -5.61 16.77 -3.79
CA MET A 131 -4.43 15.90 -3.63
C MET A 131 -3.27 16.64 -2.96
N ASN A 132 -2.97 17.86 -3.35
CA ASN A 132 -1.89 18.64 -2.74
C ASN A 132 -2.11 18.92 -1.25
N ASN A 133 -3.36 19.15 -0.85
CA ASN A 133 -3.69 19.48 0.53
C ASN A 133 -3.83 18.28 1.46
N TYR A 134 -4.35 17.16 0.95
CA TYR A 134 -4.82 16.08 1.81
C TYR A 134 -4.26 14.69 1.48
N LEU A 135 -3.66 14.49 0.30
CA LEU A 135 -3.34 13.14 -0.16
C LEU A 135 -2.40 12.39 0.78
N PHE A 136 -1.37 13.06 1.30
CA PHE A 136 -0.43 12.43 2.22
C PHE A 136 -1.11 11.84 3.45
N GLN A 137 -1.96 12.65 4.12
CA GLN A 137 -2.67 12.19 5.31
C GLN A 137 -3.73 11.14 4.99
N ALA A 138 -4.46 11.32 3.89
CA ALA A 138 -5.49 10.39 3.47
C ALA A 138 -4.91 9.03 3.02
N ASP A 139 -3.78 9.02 2.34
CA ASP A 139 -3.11 7.79 1.88
C ASP A 139 -2.50 7.01 3.05
N ASN A 140 -1.92 7.71 4.02
CA ASN A 140 -1.45 7.10 5.26
C ASN A 140 -2.62 6.50 6.07
N LEU A 141 -3.74 7.21 6.17
CA LEU A 141 -4.94 6.68 6.82
C LEU A 141 -5.50 5.47 6.08
N HIS A 142 -5.55 5.51 4.74
CA HIS A 142 -5.95 4.36 3.93
C HIS A 142 -5.10 3.13 4.27
N THR A 143 -3.78 3.29 4.28
CA THR A 143 -2.84 2.22 4.64
C THR A 143 -3.07 1.71 6.07
N ASP A 144 -3.24 2.61 7.03
CA ASP A 144 -3.47 2.22 8.43
C ASP A 144 -4.80 1.47 8.61
N LEU A 145 -5.88 1.90 7.96
CA LEU A 145 -7.17 1.21 7.99
C LEU A 145 -7.10 -0.15 7.28
N HIS A 146 -6.40 -0.24 6.15
CA HIS A 146 -6.15 -1.48 5.42
C HIS A 146 -5.45 -2.51 6.31
N GLU A 147 -4.34 -2.12 6.93
CA GLU A 147 -3.50 -3.01 7.75
C GLU A 147 -4.13 -3.35 9.11
N CYS A 148 -4.64 -2.34 9.82
CA CYS A 148 -5.14 -2.51 11.18
C CYS A 148 -6.53 -3.16 11.24
N LEU A 149 -7.39 -2.84 10.30
CA LEU A 149 -8.79 -3.27 10.29
C LEU A 149 -9.11 -4.15 9.09
N GLY A 150 -8.69 -3.77 7.90
CA GLY A 150 -8.99 -4.48 6.67
C GLY A 150 -8.67 -5.97 6.82
N HIS A 151 -7.41 -6.32 7.01
CA HIS A 151 -6.98 -7.70 7.22
C HIS A 151 -7.53 -8.34 8.52
N GLY A 152 -7.88 -7.51 9.50
CA GLY A 152 -8.39 -7.96 10.79
C GLY A 152 -9.87 -8.30 10.83
N SER A 153 -10.68 -7.77 9.89
CA SER A 153 -12.14 -7.87 9.87
C SER A 153 -12.68 -9.18 9.29
N GLY A 154 -13.96 -9.44 9.52
CA GLY A 154 -14.69 -10.56 8.94
C GLY A 154 -14.22 -11.94 9.41
N LYS A 155 -15.07 -12.94 9.25
CA LYS A 155 -14.80 -14.35 9.60
C LYS A 155 -15.25 -15.30 8.51
N LEU A 156 -14.62 -16.45 8.43
CA LEU A 156 -15.12 -17.59 7.62
C LEU A 156 -16.33 -18.24 8.34
N LEU A 157 -17.24 -18.80 7.58
CA LEU A 157 -18.27 -19.66 8.15
C LEU A 157 -17.65 -20.98 8.66
N PRO A 158 -18.30 -21.62 9.64
CA PRO A 158 -17.84 -22.89 10.14
C PRO A 158 -17.72 -23.96 9.04
N GLY A 159 -16.58 -24.62 8.98
CA GLY A 159 -16.31 -25.68 8.00
C GLY A 159 -15.81 -25.21 6.64
N VAL A 160 -15.67 -23.91 6.41
CA VAL A 160 -15.07 -23.37 5.18
C VAL A 160 -13.56 -23.54 5.23
N ASP A 161 -12.99 -24.10 4.15
CA ASP A 161 -11.55 -24.21 3.98
C ASP A 161 -10.93 -22.81 3.78
N PRO A 162 -9.95 -22.38 4.59
CA PRO A 162 -9.25 -21.12 4.40
C PRO A 162 -8.60 -20.95 3.03
N ASP A 163 -8.26 -22.04 2.35
CA ASP A 163 -7.65 -22.05 1.03
C ASP A 163 -8.66 -22.26 -0.10
N ALA A 164 -9.96 -22.22 0.18
CA ALA A 164 -11.04 -22.46 -0.80
C ALA A 164 -10.91 -21.58 -2.07
N LEU A 165 -10.47 -20.33 -1.94
CA LEU A 165 -10.34 -19.38 -3.05
C LEU A 165 -9.07 -19.56 -3.89
N LYS A 166 -8.16 -20.47 -3.51
CA LYS A 166 -6.98 -20.86 -4.28
C LYS A 166 -6.17 -19.67 -4.81
N ALA A 167 -5.92 -19.62 -6.13
CA ALA A 167 -5.14 -18.56 -6.78
C ALA A 167 -5.76 -17.15 -6.69
N TYR A 168 -7.03 -17.03 -6.38
CA TYR A 168 -7.74 -15.75 -6.26
C TYR A 168 -7.72 -15.19 -4.83
N SER A 169 -7.30 -16.00 -3.85
CA SER A 169 -7.34 -15.66 -2.42
C SER A 169 -6.59 -14.36 -2.11
N SER A 170 -5.38 -14.18 -2.66
CA SER A 170 -4.57 -12.98 -2.41
C SER A 170 -5.24 -11.71 -2.95
N THR A 171 -5.69 -11.73 -4.22
CA THR A 171 -6.37 -10.57 -4.82
C THR A 171 -7.64 -10.19 -4.06
N LEU A 172 -8.45 -11.18 -3.65
CA LEU A 172 -9.69 -10.93 -2.92
C LEU A 172 -9.44 -10.46 -1.47
N GLU A 173 -8.38 -10.93 -0.83
CA GLU A 173 -7.99 -10.44 0.50
C GLU A 173 -7.55 -8.99 0.46
N GLU A 174 -6.69 -8.63 -0.51
CA GLU A 174 -6.27 -7.25 -0.71
C GLU A 174 -7.46 -6.34 -1.09
N ALA A 175 -8.34 -6.83 -1.96
CA ALA A 175 -9.56 -6.10 -2.32
C ALA A 175 -10.47 -5.86 -1.11
N ARG A 176 -10.60 -6.84 -0.22
CA ARG A 176 -11.38 -6.73 1.00
C ARG A 176 -10.78 -5.69 1.96
N ALA A 177 -9.47 -5.70 2.14
CA ALA A 177 -8.77 -4.77 3.01
C ALA A 177 -8.84 -3.33 2.47
N ASP A 178 -8.60 -3.13 1.17
CA ASP A 178 -8.74 -1.83 0.51
C ASP A 178 -10.18 -1.30 0.58
N LEU A 179 -11.18 -2.14 0.30
CA LEU A 179 -12.59 -1.74 0.36
C LEU A 179 -13.03 -1.36 1.77
N PHE A 180 -12.52 -2.06 2.79
CA PHE A 180 -12.78 -1.72 4.18
C PHE A 180 -12.24 -0.32 4.49
N ALA A 181 -11.00 -0.05 4.12
CA ALA A 181 -10.38 1.27 4.28
C ALA A 181 -11.16 2.35 3.51
N LEU A 182 -11.40 2.16 2.21
CA LEU A 182 -12.14 3.11 1.38
C LEU A 182 -13.52 3.42 1.92
N TYR A 183 -14.29 2.40 2.35
CA TYR A 183 -15.62 2.61 2.90
C TYR A 183 -15.61 3.50 4.14
N TYR A 184 -14.63 3.28 5.03
CA TYR A 184 -14.57 4.01 6.30
C TYR A 184 -13.88 5.37 6.22
N MET A 185 -12.99 5.62 5.27
CA MET A 185 -12.36 6.94 5.14
C MET A 185 -13.34 8.11 5.02
N ALA A 186 -14.51 7.87 4.43
CA ALA A 186 -15.58 8.86 4.31
C ALA A 186 -16.61 8.79 5.46
N ASP A 187 -16.35 8.02 6.51
CA ASP A 187 -17.28 7.89 7.63
C ASP A 187 -17.07 9.03 8.63
N PRO A 188 -18.15 9.66 9.16
CA PRO A 188 -18.05 10.70 10.19
C PRO A 188 -17.21 10.28 11.41
N LYS A 189 -17.17 9.00 11.72
CA LYS A 189 -16.33 8.46 12.80
C LYS A 189 -14.86 8.77 12.65
N ILE A 190 -14.36 8.86 11.43
CA ILE A 190 -12.96 9.22 11.14
C ILE A 190 -12.66 10.66 11.62
N LEU A 191 -13.59 11.60 11.40
CA LEU A 191 -13.45 12.97 11.90
C LEU A 191 -13.61 13.03 13.41
N GLU A 192 -14.58 12.30 13.98
CA GLU A 192 -14.76 12.20 15.44
C GLU A 192 -13.49 11.73 16.15
N LEU A 193 -12.78 10.78 15.54
CA LEU A 193 -11.51 10.25 16.04
C LEU A 193 -10.29 11.13 15.73
N GLY A 194 -10.47 12.23 15.01
CA GLY A 194 -9.37 13.13 14.62
C GLY A 194 -8.37 12.54 13.63
N LEU A 195 -8.80 11.52 12.84
CA LEU A 195 -7.93 10.79 11.92
C LEU A 195 -7.73 11.49 10.57
N LEU A 196 -8.65 12.38 10.19
CA LEU A 196 -8.51 13.28 9.04
C LEU A 196 -8.80 14.72 9.45
N PRO A 197 -8.18 15.71 8.78
CA PRO A 197 -8.31 17.12 9.14
C PRO A 197 -9.60 17.77 8.63
N SER A 198 -10.30 17.15 7.68
CA SER A 198 -11.46 17.74 7.00
C SER A 198 -12.37 16.65 6.45
N GLU A 199 -13.67 16.96 6.35
CA GLU A 199 -14.68 16.11 5.72
C GLU A 199 -14.43 15.86 4.22
N ASP A 200 -13.64 16.71 3.56
CA ASP A 200 -13.27 16.56 2.16
C ASP A 200 -11.97 15.79 1.95
N ALA A 201 -11.20 15.55 3.01
CA ALA A 201 -9.86 14.99 2.87
C ALA A 201 -9.84 13.57 2.25
N TYR A 202 -10.86 12.75 2.52
CA TYR A 202 -10.97 11.41 1.92
C TYR A 202 -11.09 11.44 0.39
N LYS A 203 -11.62 12.53 -0.17
CA LYS A 203 -11.83 12.68 -1.62
C LYS A 203 -10.51 12.62 -2.39
N ALA A 204 -9.42 13.08 -1.79
CA ALA A 204 -8.08 13.00 -2.37
C ALA A 204 -7.64 11.53 -2.59
N ALA A 205 -7.83 10.68 -1.58
CA ALA A 205 -7.52 9.26 -1.69
C ALA A 205 -8.46 8.53 -2.65
N TYR A 206 -9.75 8.83 -2.62
CA TYR A 206 -10.72 8.25 -3.57
C TYR A 206 -10.34 8.58 -5.01
N TYR A 207 -10.02 9.85 -5.28
CA TYR A 207 -9.62 10.27 -6.62
C TYR A 207 -8.34 9.56 -7.09
N LYS A 208 -7.30 9.56 -6.24
CA LYS A 208 -6.06 8.82 -6.53
C LYS A 208 -6.31 7.34 -6.77
N TYR A 209 -7.13 6.71 -5.92
CA TYR A 209 -7.44 5.28 -6.02
C TYR A 209 -8.14 4.93 -7.33
N MET A 210 -9.18 5.68 -7.68
CA MET A 210 -9.94 5.47 -8.91
C MET A 210 -9.09 5.75 -10.16
N MET A 211 -8.37 6.86 -10.19
CA MET A 211 -7.46 7.20 -11.29
C MET A 211 -6.37 6.12 -11.45
N ASN A 212 -5.81 5.63 -10.35
CA ASN A 212 -4.79 4.58 -10.38
C ASN A 212 -5.37 3.25 -10.87
N GLY A 213 -6.47 2.80 -10.29
CA GLY A 213 -7.09 1.52 -10.62
C GLY A 213 -7.65 1.43 -12.04
N LEU A 214 -8.18 2.54 -12.57
CA LEU A 214 -8.73 2.59 -13.93
C LEU A 214 -7.69 2.90 -15.00
N MET A 215 -6.61 3.62 -14.67
CA MET A 215 -5.76 4.19 -15.71
C MET A 215 -4.27 4.18 -15.37
N THR A 216 -3.82 4.88 -14.34
CA THR A 216 -2.40 5.21 -14.20
C THR A 216 -1.51 4.05 -13.76
N GLN A 217 -2.03 3.00 -13.13
CA GLN A 217 -1.24 1.80 -12.86
C GLN A 217 -0.82 1.05 -14.13
N LEU A 218 -1.50 1.29 -15.26
CA LEU A 218 -1.17 0.68 -16.55
C LEU A 218 0.24 1.05 -17.04
N THR A 219 0.81 2.15 -16.54
CA THR A 219 2.22 2.51 -16.79
C THR A 219 3.24 1.44 -16.37
N ARG A 220 2.82 0.47 -15.55
CA ARG A 220 3.66 -0.63 -15.05
C ARG A 220 3.47 -1.93 -15.81
N ILE A 221 2.55 -1.96 -16.77
CA ILE A 221 2.22 -3.16 -17.54
C ILE A 221 2.94 -3.08 -18.90
N GLU A 222 3.51 -4.17 -19.32
CA GLU A 222 4.08 -4.28 -20.67
C GLU A 222 2.97 -4.22 -21.73
N PRO A 223 3.22 -3.60 -22.89
CA PRO A 223 2.25 -3.55 -23.96
C PRO A 223 1.71 -4.92 -24.34
N GLY A 224 0.40 -5.04 -24.48
CA GLY A 224 -0.27 -6.30 -24.83
C GLY A 224 -0.44 -7.31 -23.70
N LYS A 225 0.03 -7.00 -22.48
CA LYS A 225 -0.13 -7.88 -21.32
C LYS A 225 -1.35 -7.52 -20.48
N ASN A 226 -1.83 -8.51 -19.73
CA ASN A 226 -2.84 -8.36 -18.69
C ASN A 226 -2.18 -8.20 -17.31
N ILE A 227 -2.99 -7.85 -16.31
CA ILE A 227 -2.49 -7.67 -14.94
C ILE A 227 -2.27 -9.03 -14.28
N GLU A 228 -1.08 -9.24 -13.74
CA GLU A 228 -0.70 -10.48 -13.03
C GLU A 228 -0.57 -10.28 -11.51
N GLU A 229 -0.11 -9.10 -11.07
CA GLU A 229 0.20 -8.81 -9.68
C GLU A 229 -1.08 -8.53 -8.86
N SER A 230 -1.17 -9.12 -7.66
CA SER A 230 -2.40 -9.13 -6.85
C SER A 230 -2.89 -7.75 -6.43
N HIS A 231 -1.99 -6.84 -6.03
CA HIS A 231 -2.37 -5.47 -5.65
C HIS A 231 -2.80 -4.61 -6.84
N MET A 232 -2.30 -4.90 -8.04
CA MET A 232 -2.79 -4.24 -9.25
C MET A 232 -4.14 -4.78 -9.68
N ARG A 233 -4.34 -6.11 -9.54
CA ARG A 233 -5.64 -6.76 -9.79
C ARG A 233 -6.72 -6.23 -8.87
N ASN A 234 -6.47 -6.12 -7.57
CA ASN A 234 -7.48 -5.63 -6.64
C ASN A 234 -7.86 -4.17 -6.91
N ARG A 235 -6.89 -3.31 -7.22
CA ARG A 235 -7.18 -1.89 -7.55
C ARG A 235 -8.02 -1.76 -8.81
N GLN A 236 -7.66 -2.49 -9.86
CA GLN A 236 -8.48 -2.48 -11.08
C GLN A 236 -9.87 -3.05 -10.81
N LEU A 237 -9.97 -4.17 -10.09
CA LEU A 237 -11.24 -4.80 -9.75
C LEU A 237 -12.17 -3.81 -9.07
N ILE A 238 -11.72 -3.16 -8.01
CA ILE A 238 -12.53 -2.21 -7.24
C ILE A 238 -12.93 -1.02 -8.10
N ALA A 239 -11.97 -0.41 -8.79
CA ALA A 239 -12.20 0.79 -9.57
C ALA A 239 -13.12 0.51 -10.78
N ARG A 240 -12.89 -0.58 -11.50
CA ARG A 240 -13.68 -0.96 -12.67
C ARG A 240 -15.08 -1.41 -12.29
N TRP A 241 -15.21 -2.19 -11.22
CA TRP A 241 -16.51 -2.58 -10.69
C TRP A 241 -17.36 -1.36 -10.30
N ALA A 242 -16.76 -0.42 -9.54
CA ALA A 242 -17.42 0.81 -9.14
C ALA A 242 -17.80 1.69 -10.35
N TYR A 243 -16.91 1.80 -11.35
CA TYR A 243 -17.19 2.50 -12.58
C TYR A 243 -18.39 1.89 -13.32
N GLU A 244 -18.42 0.57 -13.50
CA GLU A 244 -19.48 -0.09 -14.26
C GLU A 244 -20.81 -0.08 -13.54
N HIS A 245 -20.84 -0.33 -12.23
CA HIS A 245 -22.06 -0.31 -11.42
C HIS A 245 -22.56 1.10 -11.09
N GLY A 246 -21.71 2.11 -11.22
CA GLY A 246 -22.07 3.52 -11.05
C GLY A 246 -22.53 4.21 -12.33
N LYS A 247 -22.48 3.56 -13.50
CA LYS A 247 -22.80 4.17 -14.81
C LYS A 247 -24.20 4.79 -14.88
N ALA A 248 -25.21 4.11 -14.36
CA ALA A 248 -26.59 4.59 -14.42
C ALA A 248 -26.78 5.95 -13.72
N ASP A 249 -25.99 6.20 -12.68
CA ASP A 249 -26.00 7.41 -11.88
C ASP A 249 -24.87 8.38 -12.25
N ASN A 250 -24.05 8.05 -13.24
CA ASN A 250 -22.86 8.79 -13.63
C ASN A 250 -21.92 9.10 -12.45
N VAL A 251 -21.67 8.10 -11.60
CA VAL A 251 -20.84 8.27 -10.39
C VAL A 251 -19.38 8.54 -10.72
N VAL A 252 -18.85 7.77 -11.68
CA VAL A 252 -17.49 7.91 -12.23
C VAL A 252 -17.58 7.82 -13.73
N GLU A 253 -16.83 8.64 -14.43
CA GLU A 253 -16.78 8.61 -15.87
C GLU A 253 -15.36 8.75 -16.45
N PHE A 254 -15.18 8.29 -17.69
CA PHE A 254 -14.05 8.67 -18.51
C PHE A 254 -14.43 9.90 -19.35
N ALA A 255 -13.84 11.05 -19.03
CA ALA A 255 -13.99 12.28 -19.79
C ALA A 255 -12.83 12.46 -20.79
N LYS A 256 -13.09 13.14 -21.91
CA LYS A 256 -12.05 13.46 -22.88
C LYS A 256 -11.82 14.97 -22.98
N ARG A 257 -10.56 15.37 -22.97
CA ARG A 257 -10.12 16.74 -23.18
C ARG A 257 -8.83 16.72 -24.01
N ASP A 258 -8.81 17.48 -25.11
CA ASP A 258 -7.66 17.58 -26.03
C ASP A 258 -7.15 16.20 -26.51
N GLY A 259 -8.09 15.29 -26.79
CA GLY A 259 -7.78 13.92 -27.23
C GLY A 259 -7.28 12.97 -26.14
N LYS A 260 -7.15 13.41 -24.89
CA LYS A 260 -6.70 12.64 -23.73
C LYS A 260 -7.87 12.19 -22.86
N THR A 261 -7.77 10.99 -22.33
CA THR A 261 -8.74 10.40 -21.42
C THR A 261 -8.39 10.71 -19.97
N TYR A 262 -9.41 11.03 -19.16
CA TYR A 262 -9.29 11.34 -17.74
C TYR A 262 -10.37 10.63 -16.94
N VAL A 263 -10.08 10.30 -15.69
CA VAL A 263 -11.06 9.81 -14.72
C VAL A 263 -11.67 11.02 -14.00
N VAL A 264 -13.00 11.03 -13.92
CA VAL A 264 -13.76 12.06 -13.20
C VAL A 264 -14.70 11.39 -12.21
N ILE A 265 -14.72 11.87 -10.98
CA ILE A 265 -15.68 11.42 -9.94
C ILE A 265 -16.73 12.51 -9.77
N ASN A 266 -17.97 12.19 -10.15
CA ASN A 266 -19.09 13.13 -10.07
C ASN A 266 -19.84 13.05 -8.73
N ASP A 267 -19.81 11.88 -8.05
CA ASP A 267 -20.55 11.66 -6.81
C ASP A 267 -19.75 10.75 -5.84
N TYR A 268 -19.08 11.39 -4.89
CA TYR A 268 -18.25 10.70 -3.90
C TYR A 268 -19.07 9.87 -2.88
N GLU A 269 -20.29 10.32 -2.54
CA GLU A 269 -21.16 9.61 -1.60
C GLU A 269 -21.73 8.32 -2.22
N LYS A 270 -22.16 8.40 -3.48
CA LYS A 270 -22.56 7.20 -4.22
C LYS A 270 -21.38 6.25 -4.44
N LEU A 271 -20.16 6.79 -4.68
CA LEU A 271 -18.97 5.98 -4.80
C LEU A 271 -18.67 5.22 -3.50
N ARG A 272 -18.78 5.88 -2.33
CA ARG A 272 -18.71 5.21 -1.02
C ARG A 272 -19.73 4.08 -0.91
N SER A 273 -20.96 4.33 -1.33
CA SER A 273 -22.03 3.31 -1.30
C SER A 273 -21.70 2.12 -2.19
N LEU A 274 -21.08 2.33 -3.35
CA LEU A 274 -20.59 1.26 -4.23
C LEU A 274 -19.48 0.45 -3.57
N PHE A 275 -18.51 1.10 -2.94
CA PHE A 275 -17.46 0.41 -2.18
C PHE A 275 -18.05 -0.46 -1.06
N GLY A 276 -19.08 0.03 -0.36
CA GLY A 276 -19.77 -0.76 0.67
C GLY A 276 -20.47 -1.99 0.11
N LYS A 277 -21.12 -1.88 -1.04
CA LYS A 277 -21.76 -3.02 -1.71
C LYS A 277 -20.74 -4.08 -2.15
N LEU A 278 -19.62 -3.63 -2.74
CA LEU A 278 -18.58 -4.54 -3.18
C LEU A 278 -17.86 -5.17 -1.97
N LEU A 279 -17.65 -4.43 -0.88
CA LEU A 279 -17.11 -4.99 0.37
C LEU A 279 -17.98 -6.13 0.91
N ALA A 280 -19.29 -5.92 0.94
CA ALA A 280 -20.24 -6.95 1.39
C ALA A 280 -20.15 -8.21 0.53
N GLU A 281 -20.05 -8.07 -0.80
CA GLU A 281 -19.93 -9.21 -1.71
C GLU A 281 -18.57 -9.93 -1.59
N VAL A 282 -17.45 -9.19 -1.55
CA VAL A 282 -16.12 -9.77 -1.39
C VAL A 282 -16.01 -10.51 -0.04
N GLN A 283 -16.59 -9.94 1.03
CA GLN A 283 -16.64 -10.62 2.33
C GLN A 283 -17.50 -11.88 2.27
N ARG A 284 -18.66 -11.85 1.61
CA ARG A 284 -19.49 -13.05 1.41
C ARG A 284 -18.70 -14.15 0.70
N ILE A 285 -18.09 -13.82 -0.44
CA ILE A 285 -17.27 -14.76 -1.22
C ILE A 285 -16.22 -15.42 -0.35
N LYS A 286 -15.50 -14.61 0.43
CA LYS A 286 -14.46 -15.11 1.32
C LYS A 286 -15.03 -15.97 2.45
N SER A 287 -16.09 -15.50 3.10
CA SER A 287 -16.69 -16.17 4.27
C SER A 287 -17.32 -17.51 3.94
N GLU A 288 -17.86 -17.65 2.73
CA GLU A 288 -18.49 -18.87 2.22
C GLU A 288 -17.52 -19.78 1.46
N GLY A 289 -16.33 -19.28 1.13
CA GLY A 289 -15.36 -20.00 0.30
C GLY A 289 -15.83 -20.18 -1.15
N ASP A 290 -16.64 -19.22 -1.65
CA ASP A 290 -17.28 -19.27 -2.97
C ASP A 290 -16.24 -19.02 -4.08
N TYR A 291 -15.58 -20.09 -4.49
CA TYR A 291 -14.52 -20.04 -5.50
C TYR A 291 -14.99 -19.50 -6.85
N GLU A 292 -16.15 -19.93 -7.33
CA GLU A 292 -16.62 -19.54 -8.67
C GLU A 292 -16.98 -18.05 -8.72
N SER A 293 -17.67 -17.52 -7.71
CA SER A 293 -17.93 -16.07 -7.63
C SER A 293 -16.65 -15.28 -7.50
N GLY A 294 -15.70 -15.74 -6.68
CA GLY A 294 -14.39 -15.08 -6.52
C GLY A 294 -13.58 -15.06 -7.80
N LYS A 295 -13.50 -16.18 -8.51
CA LYS A 295 -12.87 -16.30 -9.82
C LYS A 295 -13.50 -15.32 -10.81
N ASN A 296 -14.83 -15.38 -10.97
CA ASN A 296 -15.54 -14.55 -11.94
C ASN A 296 -15.32 -13.06 -11.67
N LEU A 297 -15.40 -12.64 -10.41
CA LEU A 297 -15.18 -11.25 -10.02
C LEU A 297 -13.76 -10.77 -10.37
N VAL A 298 -12.74 -11.57 -10.09
CA VAL A 298 -11.35 -11.22 -10.39
C VAL A 298 -11.07 -11.22 -11.89
N GLU A 299 -11.52 -12.27 -12.61
CA GLU A 299 -11.27 -12.38 -14.06
C GLU A 299 -11.99 -11.27 -14.85
N GLU A 300 -13.22 -10.94 -14.47
CA GLU A 300 -14.02 -9.93 -15.15
C GLU A 300 -13.49 -8.52 -14.92
N TYR A 301 -13.13 -8.16 -13.67
CA TYR A 301 -12.81 -6.78 -13.30
C TYR A 301 -11.33 -6.53 -13.04
N GLY A 302 -10.56 -7.53 -12.66
CA GLY A 302 -9.19 -7.34 -12.17
C GLY A 302 -8.07 -7.67 -13.15
N VAL A 303 -8.34 -8.43 -14.22
CA VAL A 303 -7.27 -9.01 -15.06
C VAL A 303 -7.12 -8.31 -16.39
N ILE A 304 -8.21 -8.08 -17.10
CA ILE A 304 -8.20 -7.66 -18.50
C ILE A 304 -7.91 -6.16 -18.60
N VAL A 305 -6.92 -5.83 -19.43
CA VAL A 305 -6.51 -4.45 -19.73
C VAL A 305 -7.15 -3.98 -21.02
N ASP A 306 -7.75 -2.79 -21.00
CA ASP A 306 -8.17 -2.07 -22.21
C ASP A 306 -6.92 -1.60 -22.95
N GLN A 307 -6.65 -2.21 -24.09
CA GLN A 307 -5.41 -1.99 -24.84
C GLN A 307 -5.31 -0.59 -25.47
N ASP A 308 -6.43 0.01 -25.86
CA ASP A 308 -6.44 1.36 -26.44
C ASP A 308 -6.13 2.39 -25.36
N LEU A 309 -6.75 2.28 -24.19
CA LEU A 309 -6.45 3.11 -23.04
C LEU A 309 -5.01 2.89 -22.56
N HIS A 310 -4.54 1.65 -22.54
CA HIS A 310 -3.18 1.31 -22.14
C HIS A 310 -2.15 2.00 -23.05
N ASN A 311 -2.33 1.91 -24.36
CA ASN A 311 -1.43 2.56 -25.31
C ASN A 311 -1.45 4.09 -25.15
N GLU A 312 -2.62 4.69 -24.90
CA GLU A 312 -2.73 6.13 -24.62
C GLU A 312 -1.94 6.50 -23.36
N VAL A 313 -2.13 5.75 -22.27
CA VAL A 313 -1.46 6.01 -20.98
C VAL A 313 0.06 5.86 -21.10
N LEU A 314 0.54 4.82 -21.78
CA LEU A 314 1.97 4.62 -21.98
C LEU A 314 2.59 5.77 -22.79
N ALA A 315 1.97 6.18 -23.89
CA ALA A 315 2.46 7.29 -24.73
C ALA A 315 2.51 8.61 -23.94
N ARG A 316 1.50 8.88 -23.10
CA ARG A 316 1.46 10.08 -22.24
C ARG A 316 2.54 10.03 -21.16
N TYR A 317 2.74 8.87 -20.54
CA TYR A 317 3.75 8.68 -19.49
C TYR A 317 5.18 8.79 -20.04
N GLU A 318 5.45 8.25 -21.22
CA GLU A 318 6.76 8.32 -21.86
C GLU A 318 7.19 9.78 -22.12
N ASN A 319 6.25 10.65 -22.50
CA ASN A 319 6.54 12.07 -22.72
C ASN A 319 6.93 12.85 -21.45
N LEU A 320 6.66 12.30 -20.27
CA LEU A 320 7.04 12.93 -19.00
C LEU A 320 8.50 12.70 -18.63
N HIS A 321 9.18 11.74 -19.28
CA HIS A 321 10.57 11.38 -19.00
C HIS A 321 10.86 11.14 -17.52
N ILE A 322 9.88 10.62 -16.78
CA ILE A 322 10.03 10.32 -15.36
C ILE A 322 11.04 9.18 -15.20
N ALA A 323 11.99 9.34 -14.29
CA ALA A 323 12.95 8.30 -13.99
C ALA A 323 12.25 6.98 -13.63
N PRO A 324 12.59 5.86 -14.29
CA PRO A 324 11.88 4.58 -14.12
C PRO A 324 12.12 3.94 -12.75
N TYR A 325 13.11 4.41 -12.04
CA TYR A 325 13.54 3.86 -10.75
C TYR A 325 13.45 4.91 -9.64
N LYS A 326 12.91 4.50 -8.51
CA LYS A 326 12.88 5.27 -7.27
C LYS A 326 13.59 4.48 -6.19
N GLY A 327 14.47 5.14 -5.46
CA GLY A 327 15.17 4.56 -4.34
C GLY A 327 15.28 5.57 -3.19
N PHE A 328 15.38 5.05 -1.99
CA PHE A 328 15.66 5.84 -0.79
C PHE A 328 17.15 5.80 -0.51
N VAL A 329 17.77 6.95 -0.44
CA VAL A 329 19.17 7.09 -0.04
C VAL A 329 19.22 7.32 1.47
N ASN A 330 20.08 6.58 2.18
CA ASN A 330 20.21 6.72 3.62
C ASN A 330 20.66 8.14 3.99
N PRO A 331 20.10 8.75 5.06
CA PRO A 331 20.62 10.00 5.58
C PRO A 331 22.03 9.81 6.15
N VAL A 332 22.79 10.90 6.17
CA VAL A 332 24.08 10.98 6.86
C VAL A 332 23.86 11.55 8.24
N TYR A 333 24.33 10.84 9.26
CA TYR A 333 24.25 11.24 10.66
C TYR A 333 25.58 11.78 11.13
N THR A 334 25.63 13.04 11.57
CA THR A 334 26.83 13.67 12.10
C THR A 334 26.57 14.01 13.57
N PRO A 335 27.28 13.38 14.51
CA PRO A 335 27.14 13.70 15.92
C PRO A 335 27.70 15.10 16.23
N ILE A 336 26.94 15.86 17.02
CA ILE A 336 27.37 17.12 17.61
C ILE A 336 27.79 16.81 19.05
N THR A 337 29.01 17.17 19.40
CA THR A 337 29.59 16.88 20.72
C THR A 337 29.86 18.14 21.53
N ASP A 338 29.76 18.04 22.86
CA ASP A 338 30.20 19.05 23.80
C ASP A 338 31.73 19.04 23.94
N GLU A 339 32.27 19.95 24.77
CA GLU A 339 33.71 20.09 25.06
C GLU A 339 34.32 18.83 25.72
N ASN A 340 33.47 17.97 26.29
CA ASN A 340 33.89 16.73 26.95
C ASN A 340 33.77 15.51 26.00
N GLY A 341 33.35 15.71 24.76
CA GLY A 341 33.13 14.65 23.77
C GLY A 341 31.82 13.88 23.90
N ASN A 342 30.88 14.33 24.74
CA ASN A 342 29.55 13.72 24.84
C ASN A 342 28.67 14.18 23.65
N ILE A 343 27.95 13.26 23.05
CA ILE A 343 27.00 13.58 21.99
C ILE A 343 25.80 14.34 22.59
N THR A 344 25.63 15.58 22.17
CA THR A 344 24.53 16.47 22.61
C THR A 344 23.40 16.54 21.60
N ASP A 345 23.71 16.28 20.31
CA ASP A 345 22.72 16.28 19.25
C ASP A 345 23.24 15.46 18.05
N ILE A 346 22.37 15.20 17.07
CA ILE A 346 22.70 14.52 15.83
C ILE A 346 22.16 15.36 14.66
N GLN A 347 23.07 15.88 13.84
CA GLN A 347 22.68 16.51 12.59
C GLN A 347 22.39 15.45 11.54
N ILE A 348 21.20 15.55 10.92
CA ILE A 348 20.77 14.68 9.83
C ILE A 348 20.87 15.47 8.52
N SER A 349 21.54 14.89 7.52
CA SER A 349 21.66 15.51 6.20
C SER A 349 21.40 14.49 5.07
N TYR A 350 20.95 15.01 3.92
CA TYR A 350 20.63 14.24 2.71
C TYR A 350 21.43 14.81 1.52
N ASN A 351 22.70 15.03 1.71
CA ASN A 351 23.59 15.69 0.76
C ASN A 351 24.36 14.73 -0.15
N GLU A 352 24.15 13.42 -0.01
CA GLU A 352 24.75 12.40 -0.87
C GLU A 352 23.72 11.83 -1.84
N GLY A 353 24.11 11.65 -3.11
CA GLY A 353 23.40 10.80 -4.05
C GLY A 353 23.76 9.32 -3.85
N TYR A 354 23.09 8.45 -4.61
CA TYR A 354 23.31 7.00 -4.50
C TYR A 354 24.77 6.60 -4.81
N ALA A 355 25.38 7.19 -5.86
CA ALA A 355 26.72 6.84 -6.26
C ALA A 355 27.75 7.29 -5.21
N GLU A 356 27.63 8.51 -4.69
CA GLU A 356 28.50 9.02 -3.64
C GLU A 356 28.41 8.17 -2.37
N GLN A 357 27.19 7.79 -1.99
CA GLN A 357 26.98 6.96 -0.81
C GLN A 357 27.58 5.56 -0.98
N MET A 358 27.47 4.94 -2.16
CA MET A 358 28.08 3.65 -2.44
C MET A 358 29.61 3.72 -2.41
N LEU A 359 30.21 4.78 -2.95
CA LEU A 359 31.66 5.00 -2.89
C LEU A 359 32.12 5.18 -1.43
N ARG A 360 31.39 5.95 -0.63
CA ARG A 360 31.70 6.12 0.79
C ARG A 360 31.60 4.79 1.54
N TYR A 361 30.53 4.02 1.37
CA TYR A 361 30.38 2.71 2.02
C TYR A 361 31.47 1.74 1.60
N SER A 362 31.84 1.73 0.31
CA SER A 362 32.93 0.89 -0.17
C SER A 362 34.26 1.22 0.52
N LYS A 363 34.53 2.51 0.78
CA LYS A 363 35.73 2.97 1.49
C LYS A 363 35.65 2.67 2.99
N ASP A 364 34.55 3.04 3.64
CA ASP A 364 34.39 2.94 5.10
C ASP A 364 34.34 1.50 5.58
N TYR A 365 33.76 0.61 4.78
CA TYR A 365 33.57 -0.80 5.12
C TYR A 365 34.58 -1.75 4.44
N SER A 366 35.52 -1.21 3.65
CA SER A 366 36.57 -2.02 3.03
C SER A 366 37.42 -2.86 4.00
N PRO A 367 37.68 -2.40 5.26
CA PRO A 367 38.45 -3.18 6.22
C PRO A 367 37.65 -4.33 6.86
N LEU A 368 36.33 -4.45 6.60
CA LEU A 368 35.55 -5.55 7.12
C LEU A 368 35.97 -6.88 6.48
N PRO A 369 36.03 -7.97 7.26
CA PRO A 369 36.45 -9.27 6.73
C PRO A 369 35.50 -9.73 5.61
N ILE A 370 36.08 -10.08 4.46
CA ILE A 370 35.37 -10.76 3.38
C ILE A 370 35.51 -12.27 3.64
N TYR A 371 34.43 -12.88 4.15
CA TYR A 371 34.40 -14.35 4.32
C TYR A 371 34.10 -15.00 2.97
N THR A 372 35.14 -15.35 2.23
CA THR A 372 35.01 -16.07 0.95
C THR A 372 34.79 -17.58 1.13
N SER A 373 34.85 -18.08 2.36
CA SER A 373 34.70 -19.51 2.63
C SER A 373 34.13 -19.78 4.03
N ILE A 374 32.83 -19.62 4.20
CA ILE A 374 32.14 -20.35 5.25
C ILE A 374 31.42 -21.50 4.54
N PRO A 375 31.79 -22.76 4.81
CA PRO A 375 30.95 -23.87 4.38
C PRO A 375 29.61 -23.71 5.11
N VAL A 376 28.55 -23.42 4.37
CA VAL A 376 27.20 -23.42 4.91
C VAL A 376 26.85 -24.87 5.20
N VAL A 377 27.10 -25.32 6.39
CA VAL A 377 26.57 -26.58 6.88
C VAL A 377 25.12 -26.31 7.21
N CYS A 378 24.22 -26.57 6.25
CA CYS A 378 22.79 -26.71 6.52
C CYS A 378 22.60 -28.00 7.33
N LYS A 379 22.31 -27.88 8.60
CA LYS A 379 21.74 -28.96 9.42
C LYS A 379 20.24 -28.84 9.42
#